data_026bbfcbe8abd840df02bdddc9c8835d
#
_entry.id   026bbfcbe8abd840df02bdddc9c8835d
#
_cell.length_a   1.000
_cell.length_b   1.000
_cell.length_c   1.000
_cell.angle_alpha   90.00
_cell.angle_beta   90.00
_cell.angle_gamma   90.00
#
_symmetry.space_group_name_H-M   'P 1'
#
loop_
_entity.id
_entity.type
_entity.pdbx_description
1 polymer ?
#
loop_
_entity_poly.entity_id
_entity_poly.type
_entity_poly.pdbx_seq_one_letter_code
_entity_poly.pdbx_strand_id
1 'polypeptide(L)'
;MPHDNRPVMVCLISRQTMQNLLPILQYRPQQVVCLTTREEDESRQHLAAILHTQQIALDAPLYVDAYGPDSTTQACREIIARYGADRLIANLTGGTKVMSLAAFRVFAAAQVPCLYTDTPHRRLLFLHPDDREAETLQTRVDVLTYLRAHGQLASLRGSASRLSVPHLAAFLGEHIAALEPFLSRLRYELRETPGQTRVRVAPQGKQRQAVAGELLLRAMRAGLLEARQSGPREAEIVFQDIKARCYLEGEWLEDLVFETVKQGGFDSYATNVALAWQDAPEQEMNEIDVAVVHNLRFFYLSCKTGSDAQQMKHHLFELETLSALAGGLFNSPILVASSPKAVPPYLQRRMETLGIAYVGPADLPRLAVRLKELIR
;
A
#
# COMPACT_ATOMS: atom_id res chain seq x y z
N MET A 1 25.32 -33.32 -10.20
CA MET A 1 24.39 -32.28 -9.78
C MET A 1 23.18 -32.32 -10.73
N PRO A 2 21.93 -32.40 -10.28
CA PRO A 2 20.81 -32.31 -11.19
C PRO A 2 20.90 -30.97 -11.90
N HIS A 3 20.85 -30.96 -13.24
CA HIS A 3 20.84 -29.74 -14.02
C HIS A 3 19.59 -28.97 -13.62
N ASP A 4 19.78 -27.76 -13.10
CA ASP A 4 18.68 -26.84 -12.81
C ASP A 4 18.00 -26.48 -14.14
N ASN A 5 16.81 -27.03 -14.36
CA ASN A 5 16.08 -26.92 -15.62
C ASN A 5 15.25 -25.63 -15.71
N ARG A 6 15.44 -24.68 -14.76
CA ARG A 6 14.77 -23.39 -14.78
C ARG A 6 15.34 -22.50 -15.89
N PRO A 7 14.48 -21.74 -16.60
CA PRO A 7 14.94 -20.89 -17.70
C PRO A 7 15.79 -19.72 -17.22
N VAL A 8 16.51 -19.12 -18.14
CA VAL A 8 17.08 -17.77 -18.02
C VAL A 8 16.06 -16.78 -18.58
N MET A 9 15.64 -15.82 -17.79
CA MET A 9 14.64 -14.83 -18.23
C MET A 9 15.32 -13.55 -18.69
N VAL A 10 15.04 -13.15 -19.91
CA VAL A 10 15.48 -11.86 -20.47
C VAL A 10 14.38 -10.83 -20.25
N CYS A 11 14.73 -9.66 -19.70
CA CYS A 11 13.79 -8.59 -19.38
C CYS A 11 14.24 -7.28 -20.02
N LEU A 12 13.32 -6.63 -20.74
CA LEU A 12 13.49 -5.24 -21.15
C LEU A 12 13.08 -4.33 -19.99
N ILE A 13 13.98 -3.46 -19.56
CA ILE A 13 13.74 -2.60 -18.40
C ILE A 13 12.97 -1.33 -18.80
N SER A 14 12.06 -0.93 -17.94
CA SER A 14 11.31 0.32 -18.01
C SER A 14 10.96 0.78 -16.59
N ARG A 15 10.45 2.00 -16.45
CA ARG A 15 10.00 2.57 -15.16
C ARG A 15 8.97 1.71 -14.41
N GLN A 16 8.22 0.88 -15.13
CA GLN A 16 7.24 -0.01 -14.55
C GLN A 16 7.86 -1.36 -14.15
N THR A 17 8.59 -1.38 -13.06
CA THR A 17 9.33 -2.55 -12.57
C THR A 17 8.44 -3.77 -12.35
N MET A 18 7.17 -3.58 -11.95
CA MET A 18 6.23 -4.67 -11.69
C MET A 18 6.01 -5.58 -12.90
N GLN A 19 6.02 -5.04 -14.12
CA GLN A 19 5.85 -5.82 -15.36
C GLN A 19 6.96 -6.85 -15.59
N ASN A 20 8.15 -6.61 -15.05
CA ASN A 20 9.26 -7.55 -15.05
C ASN A 20 9.25 -8.43 -13.79
N LEU A 21 8.98 -7.86 -12.63
CA LEU A 21 9.00 -8.57 -11.37
C LEU A 21 7.99 -9.73 -11.31
N LEU A 22 6.76 -9.52 -11.80
CA LEU A 22 5.69 -10.51 -11.71
C LEU A 22 6.02 -11.83 -12.42
N PRO A 23 6.42 -11.85 -13.71
CA PRO A 23 6.82 -13.08 -14.37
C PRO A 23 8.09 -13.69 -13.76
N ILE A 24 9.05 -12.88 -13.30
CA ILE A 24 10.24 -13.39 -12.62
C ILE A 24 9.83 -14.15 -11.35
N LEU A 25 8.96 -13.60 -10.52
CA LEU A 25 8.50 -14.28 -9.30
C LEU A 25 7.67 -15.53 -9.60
N GLN A 26 6.91 -15.55 -10.69
CA GLN A 26 6.11 -16.71 -11.11
C GLN A 26 6.99 -17.85 -11.62
N TYR A 27 7.90 -17.57 -12.54
CA TYR A 27 8.76 -18.58 -13.14
C TYR A 27 9.97 -18.95 -12.29
N ARG A 28 10.38 -18.08 -11.36
CA ARG A 28 11.59 -18.22 -10.55
C ARG A 28 12.79 -18.69 -11.39
N PRO A 29 13.16 -17.93 -12.43
CA PRO A 29 14.22 -18.35 -13.35
C PRO A 29 15.53 -18.60 -12.61
N GLN A 30 16.41 -19.40 -13.21
CA GLN A 30 17.76 -19.62 -12.68
C GLN A 30 18.53 -18.30 -12.63
N GLN A 31 18.33 -17.45 -13.65
CA GLN A 31 19.01 -16.17 -13.82
C GLN A 31 18.16 -15.20 -14.61
N VAL A 32 18.30 -13.91 -14.30
CA VAL A 32 17.67 -12.81 -15.04
C VAL A 32 18.74 -12.03 -15.78
N VAL A 33 18.49 -11.70 -17.04
CA VAL A 33 19.32 -10.85 -17.87
C VAL A 33 18.54 -9.61 -18.24
N CYS A 34 19.08 -8.42 -17.95
CA CYS A 34 18.41 -7.15 -18.22
C CYS A 34 19.01 -6.44 -19.43
N LEU A 35 18.18 -6.12 -20.43
CA LEU A 35 18.47 -5.09 -21.43
C LEU A 35 17.90 -3.78 -20.91
N THR A 36 18.76 -2.78 -20.77
CA THR A 36 18.40 -1.49 -20.17
C THR A 36 19.05 -0.34 -20.93
N THR A 37 18.52 0.87 -20.74
CA THR A 37 19.22 2.09 -21.14
C THR A 37 19.87 2.73 -19.91
N ARG A 38 20.74 3.73 -20.11
CA ARG A 38 21.36 4.42 -18.96
C ARG A 38 20.33 5.21 -18.17
N GLU A 39 19.30 5.72 -18.82
CA GLU A 39 18.19 6.48 -18.21
C GLU A 39 17.30 5.60 -17.31
N GLU A 40 17.22 4.30 -17.59
CA GLU A 40 16.40 3.35 -16.85
C GLU A 40 17.23 2.47 -15.88
N ASP A 41 18.50 2.80 -15.63
CA ASP A 41 19.35 2.00 -14.74
C ASP A 41 18.86 2.03 -13.28
N GLU A 42 18.23 3.12 -12.84
CA GLU A 42 17.61 3.21 -11.52
C GLU A 42 16.49 2.17 -11.37
N SER A 43 15.60 2.06 -12.35
CA SER A 43 14.53 1.03 -12.36
C SER A 43 15.09 -0.39 -12.31
N ARG A 44 16.22 -0.64 -12.99
CA ARG A 44 16.95 -1.91 -12.91
C ARG A 44 17.52 -2.16 -11.51
N GLN A 45 18.05 -1.13 -10.86
CA GLN A 45 18.61 -1.25 -9.49
C GLN A 45 17.49 -1.60 -8.48
N HIS A 46 16.30 -1.01 -8.61
CA HIS A 46 15.15 -1.39 -7.79
C HIS A 46 14.79 -2.87 -7.98
N LEU A 47 14.73 -3.33 -9.23
CA LEU A 47 14.51 -4.73 -9.53
C LEU A 47 15.62 -5.62 -8.92
N ALA A 48 16.88 -5.23 -9.08
CA ALA A 48 18.04 -5.95 -8.56
C ALA A 48 17.97 -6.13 -7.04
N ALA A 49 17.60 -5.07 -6.29
CA ALA A 49 17.46 -5.12 -4.85
C ALA A 49 16.39 -6.14 -4.41
N ILE A 50 15.28 -6.22 -5.13
CA ILE A 50 14.23 -7.20 -4.85
C ILE A 50 14.70 -8.61 -5.18
N LEU A 51 15.32 -8.82 -6.35
CA LEU A 51 15.82 -10.14 -6.77
C LEU A 51 16.85 -10.69 -5.80
N HIS A 52 17.71 -9.83 -5.27
CA HIS A 52 18.66 -10.21 -4.21
C HIS A 52 17.94 -10.76 -2.97
N THR A 53 16.88 -10.11 -2.50
CA THR A 53 16.09 -10.61 -1.35
C THR A 53 15.37 -11.93 -1.66
N GLN A 54 15.02 -12.16 -2.93
CA GLN A 54 14.36 -13.37 -3.42
C GLN A 54 15.36 -14.49 -3.80
N GLN A 55 16.64 -14.25 -3.66
CA GLN A 55 17.72 -15.19 -4.03
C GLN A 55 17.65 -15.62 -5.50
N ILE A 56 17.27 -14.69 -6.39
CA ILE A 56 17.26 -14.89 -7.84
C ILE A 56 18.49 -14.19 -8.42
N ALA A 57 19.31 -14.93 -9.17
CA ALA A 57 20.53 -14.40 -9.76
C ALA A 57 20.21 -13.37 -10.84
N LEU A 58 20.94 -12.26 -10.84
CA LEU A 58 20.88 -11.20 -11.85
C LEU A 58 22.25 -11.06 -12.50
N ASP A 59 22.28 -11.08 -13.83
CA ASP A 59 23.50 -10.87 -14.59
C ASP A 59 23.86 -9.38 -14.70
N ALA A 60 25.08 -9.10 -15.13
CA ALA A 60 25.49 -7.75 -15.48
C ALA A 60 24.56 -7.17 -16.56
N PRO A 61 24.16 -5.88 -16.47
CA PRO A 61 23.24 -5.29 -17.42
C PRO A 61 23.87 -5.15 -18.81
N LEU A 62 23.06 -5.37 -19.84
CA LEU A 62 23.39 -5.04 -21.22
C LEU A 62 22.75 -3.70 -21.57
N TYR A 63 23.60 -2.70 -21.73
CA TYR A 63 23.13 -1.35 -22.11
C TYR A 63 22.91 -1.26 -23.62
N VAL A 64 21.72 -0.79 -23.99
CA VAL A 64 21.31 -0.62 -25.38
C VAL A 64 20.80 0.81 -25.63
N ASP A 65 20.79 1.22 -26.88
CA ASP A 65 20.17 2.47 -27.28
C ASP A 65 18.64 2.31 -27.33
N ALA A 66 17.92 3.20 -26.64
CA ALA A 66 16.47 3.19 -26.56
C ALA A 66 15.75 3.21 -27.93
N TYR A 67 16.36 3.84 -28.91
CA TYR A 67 15.81 4.05 -30.25
C TYR A 67 16.69 3.44 -31.36
N GLY A 68 17.79 2.78 -30.99
CA GLY A 68 18.69 2.09 -31.90
C GLY A 68 18.36 0.59 -32.00
N PRO A 69 17.60 0.14 -33.03
CA PRO A 69 17.18 -1.27 -33.13
C PRO A 69 18.35 -2.22 -33.30
N ASP A 70 19.47 -1.78 -33.91
CA ASP A 70 20.65 -2.61 -34.13
C ASP A 70 21.37 -2.95 -32.83
N SER A 71 21.44 -2.02 -31.87
CA SER A 71 22.05 -2.25 -30.58
C SER A 71 21.28 -3.32 -29.78
N THR A 72 19.93 -3.22 -29.76
CA THR A 72 19.07 -4.25 -29.14
C THR A 72 19.20 -5.59 -29.87
N THR A 73 19.23 -5.59 -31.20
CA THR A 73 19.39 -6.80 -32.01
C THR A 73 20.71 -7.50 -31.70
N GLN A 74 21.80 -6.76 -31.58
CA GLN A 74 23.12 -7.31 -31.25
C GLN A 74 23.12 -7.91 -29.84
N ALA A 75 22.60 -7.19 -28.85
CA ALA A 75 22.52 -7.68 -27.47
C ALA A 75 21.69 -8.99 -27.35
N CYS A 76 20.55 -9.07 -28.08
CA CYS A 76 19.75 -10.29 -28.10
C CYS A 76 20.51 -11.48 -28.72
N ARG A 77 21.30 -11.27 -29.77
CA ARG A 77 22.12 -12.33 -30.37
C ARG A 77 23.23 -12.80 -29.41
N GLU A 78 23.85 -11.89 -28.68
CA GLU A 78 24.85 -12.22 -27.66
C GLU A 78 24.24 -13.04 -26.53
N ILE A 79 23.02 -12.72 -26.08
CA ILE A 79 22.31 -13.51 -25.07
C ILE A 79 22.02 -14.93 -25.59
N ILE A 80 21.54 -15.08 -26.82
CA ILE A 80 21.28 -16.40 -27.42
C ILE A 80 22.57 -17.21 -27.53
N ALA A 81 23.65 -16.59 -27.98
CA ALA A 81 24.96 -17.26 -28.10
C ALA A 81 25.51 -17.70 -26.74
N ARG A 82 25.26 -16.92 -25.67
CA ARG A 82 25.76 -17.21 -24.32
C ARG A 82 24.96 -18.29 -23.60
N TYR A 83 23.63 -18.30 -23.72
CA TYR A 83 22.78 -19.17 -22.89
C TYR A 83 22.14 -20.34 -23.64
N GLY A 84 22.08 -20.26 -24.97
CA GLY A 84 21.28 -21.18 -25.80
C GLY A 84 19.81 -20.80 -25.86
N ALA A 85 19.20 -20.89 -27.03
CA ALA A 85 17.83 -20.47 -27.25
C ALA A 85 16.81 -21.32 -26.45
N ASP A 86 17.09 -22.60 -26.28
CA ASP A 86 16.28 -23.59 -25.56
C ASP A 86 16.16 -23.32 -24.06
N ARG A 87 17.08 -22.53 -23.50
CA ARG A 87 17.07 -22.14 -22.07
C ARG A 87 16.48 -20.77 -21.81
N LEU A 88 16.12 -20.03 -22.84
CA LEU A 88 15.67 -18.65 -22.72
C LEU A 88 14.15 -18.53 -22.67
N ILE A 89 13.67 -17.52 -21.97
CA ILE A 89 12.34 -16.94 -22.08
C ILE A 89 12.48 -15.40 -22.04
N ALA A 90 11.84 -14.70 -22.96
CA ALA A 90 11.98 -13.25 -23.09
C ALA A 90 10.70 -12.52 -22.69
N ASN A 91 10.78 -11.70 -21.63
CA ASN A 91 9.71 -10.77 -21.27
C ASN A 91 9.92 -9.44 -22.00
N LEU A 92 9.04 -9.16 -22.96
CA LEU A 92 9.13 -7.99 -23.86
C LEU A 92 8.19 -6.86 -23.45
N THR A 93 7.64 -6.90 -22.23
CA THR A 93 6.66 -5.91 -21.76
C THR A 93 7.27 -4.53 -21.56
N GLY A 94 8.50 -4.47 -21.03
CA GLY A 94 9.21 -3.22 -20.80
C GLY A 94 9.97 -2.70 -22.01
N GLY A 95 10.84 -1.70 -21.78
CA GLY A 95 11.61 -1.02 -22.82
C GLY A 95 10.78 -0.12 -23.73
N THR A 96 11.42 0.50 -24.70
CA THR A 96 10.73 1.24 -25.76
C THR A 96 10.08 0.27 -26.76
N LYS A 97 9.12 0.74 -27.53
CA LYS A 97 8.53 -0.05 -28.63
C LYS A 97 9.60 -0.50 -29.63
N VAL A 98 10.64 0.33 -29.88
CA VAL A 98 11.76 -0.01 -30.76
C VAL A 98 12.55 -1.19 -30.20
N MET A 99 12.88 -1.15 -28.90
CA MET A 99 13.56 -2.25 -28.21
C MET A 99 12.72 -3.54 -28.26
N SER A 100 11.44 -3.45 -27.90
CA SER A 100 10.54 -4.63 -27.85
C SER A 100 10.39 -5.28 -29.23
N LEU A 101 10.19 -4.50 -30.29
CA LEU A 101 10.07 -5.02 -31.66
C LEU A 101 11.37 -5.62 -32.18
N ALA A 102 12.53 -4.98 -31.90
CA ALA A 102 13.84 -5.52 -32.29
C ALA A 102 14.14 -6.84 -31.55
N ALA A 103 13.89 -6.91 -30.25
CA ALA A 103 14.07 -8.11 -29.44
C ALA A 103 13.12 -9.24 -29.88
N PHE A 104 11.84 -8.92 -30.12
CA PHE A 104 10.86 -9.90 -30.60
C PHE A 104 11.32 -10.55 -31.91
N ARG A 105 11.76 -9.74 -32.89
CA ARG A 105 12.23 -10.27 -34.18
C ARG A 105 13.38 -11.26 -34.01
N VAL A 106 14.31 -11.00 -33.09
CA VAL A 106 15.48 -11.87 -32.88
C VAL A 106 15.10 -13.13 -32.12
N PHE A 107 14.37 -12.99 -30.99
CA PHE A 107 14.03 -14.11 -30.16
C PHE A 107 13.02 -15.05 -30.84
N ALA A 108 12.00 -14.53 -31.53
CA ALA A 108 11.05 -15.35 -32.27
C ALA A 108 11.72 -16.14 -33.42
N ALA A 109 12.65 -15.50 -34.17
CA ALA A 109 13.44 -16.20 -35.19
C ALA A 109 14.29 -17.33 -34.62
N ALA A 110 14.76 -17.22 -33.38
CA ALA A 110 15.52 -18.24 -32.66
C ALA A 110 14.62 -19.23 -31.88
N GLN A 111 13.31 -19.15 -32.03
CA GLN A 111 12.30 -20.00 -31.33
C GLN A 111 12.34 -19.84 -29.79
N VAL A 112 12.78 -18.69 -29.29
CA VAL A 112 12.72 -18.35 -27.86
C VAL A 112 11.31 -17.91 -27.53
N PRO A 113 10.65 -18.46 -26.49
CA PRO A 113 9.36 -17.99 -26.04
C PRO A 113 9.40 -16.51 -25.62
N CYS A 114 8.49 -15.72 -26.19
CA CYS A 114 8.34 -14.29 -25.91
C CYS A 114 7.01 -14.04 -25.21
N LEU A 115 7.03 -13.37 -24.10
CA LEU A 115 5.83 -13.05 -23.33
C LEU A 115 5.63 -11.54 -23.12
N TYR A 116 4.38 -11.19 -22.86
CA TYR A 116 3.93 -9.87 -22.47
C TYR A 116 3.11 -9.97 -21.19
N THR A 117 3.40 -9.14 -20.20
CA THR A 117 2.71 -9.10 -18.90
C THR A 117 1.52 -8.14 -18.98
N ASP A 118 0.31 -8.70 -19.06
CA ASP A 118 -0.95 -7.95 -19.01
C ASP A 118 -1.39 -7.83 -17.53
N THR A 119 -0.81 -6.86 -16.84
CA THR A 119 -1.03 -6.62 -15.40
C THR A 119 -2.52 -6.37 -15.06
N PRO A 120 -3.28 -5.52 -15.81
CA PRO A 120 -4.68 -5.28 -15.51
C PRO A 120 -5.55 -6.53 -15.50
N HIS A 121 -5.28 -7.48 -16.39
CA HIS A 121 -6.05 -8.73 -16.51
C HIS A 121 -5.37 -9.92 -15.83
N ARG A 122 -4.25 -9.68 -15.13
CA ARG A 122 -3.49 -10.69 -14.38
C ARG A 122 -3.13 -11.92 -15.23
N ARG A 123 -2.52 -11.69 -16.38
CA ARG A 123 -2.13 -12.78 -17.28
C ARG A 123 -0.82 -12.49 -18.00
N LEU A 124 -0.16 -13.56 -18.41
CA LEU A 124 1.00 -13.55 -19.31
C LEU A 124 0.53 -13.99 -20.69
N LEU A 125 0.68 -13.11 -21.68
CA LEU A 125 0.36 -13.39 -23.07
C LEU A 125 1.63 -13.87 -23.76
N PHE A 126 1.58 -14.97 -24.53
CA PHE A 126 2.68 -15.40 -25.35
C PHE A 126 2.58 -14.74 -26.73
N LEU A 127 3.61 -13.96 -27.06
CA LEU A 127 3.75 -13.35 -28.38
C LEU A 127 4.44 -14.31 -29.36
N HIS A 128 5.15 -15.32 -28.82
CA HIS A 128 5.76 -16.43 -29.54
C HIS A 128 6.01 -17.58 -28.56
N PRO A 129 5.67 -18.82 -28.91
CA PRO A 129 4.83 -19.17 -30.08
C PRO A 129 3.41 -18.61 -29.90
N ASP A 130 2.77 -18.26 -30.99
CA ASP A 130 1.44 -17.61 -31.04
C ASP A 130 0.27 -18.53 -30.70
N ASP A 131 0.48 -19.84 -30.76
CA ASP A 131 -0.49 -20.87 -30.39
C ASP A 131 -0.48 -21.22 -28.88
N ARG A 132 0.43 -20.64 -28.11
CA ARG A 132 0.50 -20.85 -26.66
C ARG A 132 -0.55 -20.02 -25.94
N GLU A 133 -1.39 -20.71 -25.17
CA GLU A 133 -2.43 -20.05 -24.37
C GLU A 133 -1.84 -19.11 -23.31
N ALA A 134 -2.61 -18.05 -23.00
CA ALA A 134 -2.24 -17.12 -21.94
C ALA A 134 -2.24 -17.80 -20.57
N GLU A 135 -1.23 -17.54 -19.77
CA GLU A 135 -1.13 -18.03 -18.40
C GLU A 135 -1.68 -17.01 -17.40
N THR A 136 -2.41 -17.46 -16.40
CA THR A 136 -2.86 -16.60 -15.30
C THR A 136 -1.67 -16.23 -14.39
N LEU A 137 -1.52 -14.96 -14.07
CA LEU A 137 -0.60 -14.49 -13.03
C LEU A 137 -1.13 -14.88 -11.65
N GLN A 138 -0.48 -15.86 -11.04
CA GLN A 138 -0.79 -16.36 -9.69
C GLN A 138 0.07 -15.68 -8.61
N THR A 139 1.11 -14.97 -9.05
CA THR A 139 2.05 -14.28 -8.17
C THR A 139 1.33 -13.24 -7.31
N ARG A 140 1.58 -13.31 -6.01
CA ARG A 140 1.17 -12.28 -5.05
C ARG A 140 2.40 -11.50 -4.63
N VAL A 141 2.21 -10.21 -4.44
CA VAL A 141 3.26 -9.29 -4.02
C VAL A 141 2.84 -8.66 -2.70
N ASP A 142 3.73 -8.68 -1.72
CA ASP A 142 3.48 -8.00 -0.45
C ASP A 142 3.67 -6.47 -0.57
N VAL A 143 3.16 -5.74 0.43
CA VAL A 143 3.18 -4.27 0.47
C VAL A 143 4.60 -3.71 0.31
N LEU A 144 5.58 -4.26 1.02
CA LEU A 144 6.96 -3.75 0.96
C LEU A 144 7.62 -4.01 -0.40
N THR A 145 7.41 -5.21 -0.94
CA THR A 145 7.91 -5.57 -2.28
C THR A 145 7.28 -4.68 -3.35
N TYR A 146 5.97 -4.39 -3.25
CA TYR A 146 5.30 -3.45 -4.16
C TYR A 146 5.94 -2.06 -4.11
N LEU A 147 6.10 -1.48 -2.93
CA LEU A 147 6.69 -0.16 -2.75
C LEU A 147 8.14 -0.10 -3.23
N ARG A 148 8.94 -1.10 -2.91
CA ARG A 148 10.34 -1.20 -3.38
C ARG A 148 10.45 -1.33 -4.89
N ALA A 149 9.51 -2.02 -5.53
CA ALA A 149 9.45 -2.09 -6.99
C ALA A 149 9.20 -0.72 -7.65
N HIS A 150 8.62 0.21 -6.91
CA HIS A 150 8.41 1.60 -7.33
C HIS A 150 9.48 2.57 -6.78
N GLY A 151 10.61 2.03 -6.29
CA GLY A 151 11.75 2.84 -5.84
C GLY A 151 11.61 3.41 -4.43
N GLN A 152 10.59 2.98 -3.67
CA GLN A 152 10.39 3.52 -2.34
C GLN A 152 11.23 2.77 -1.30
N LEU A 153 11.94 3.51 -0.47
CA LEU A 153 12.57 2.98 0.74
C LEU A 153 11.51 2.80 1.82
N ALA A 154 10.81 1.67 1.74
CA ALA A 154 9.71 1.36 2.64
C ALA A 154 10.14 0.41 3.75
N SER A 155 9.70 0.71 4.99
CA SER A 155 9.89 -0.13 6.17
C SER A 155 8.62 -0.18 7.02
N LEU A 156 8.48 -1.23 7.81
CA LEU A 156 7.42 -1.29 8.81
C LEU A 156 7.95 -0.65 10.10
N ARG A 157 7.33 0.41 10.56
CA ARG A 157 7.56 0.88 11.93
C ARG A 157 6.95 -0.15 12.88
N GLY A 158 7.76 -0.69 13.77
CA GLY A 158 7.46 -1.88 14.56
C GLY A 158 6.07 -1.85 15.21
N SER A 159 5.26 -2.83 14.92
CA SER A 159 3.92 -3.04 15.50
C SER A 159 3.93 -3.23 17.03
N ALA A 160 5.09 -3.48 17.62
CA ALA A 160 5.27 -3.69 19.07
C ALA A 160 4.97 -2.45 19.93
N SER A 161 4.87 -1.26 19.33
CA SER A 161 4.60 -0.02 20.08
C SER A 161 3.13 0.39 20.08
N ARG A 162 2.31 -0.16 19.19
CA ARG A 162 0.92 0.25 19.01
C ARG A 162 -0.03 -0.59 19.86
N LEU A 163 -0.95 0.11 20.52
CA LEU A 163 -2.05 -0.54 21.23
C LEU A 163 -3.11 -0.99 20.22
N SER A 164 -3.58 -2.24 20.34
CA SER A 164 -4.69 -2.76 19.55
C SER A 164 -5.75 -3.36 20.46
N VAL A 165 -6.98 -2.90 20.30
CA VAL A 165 -8.15 -3.37 21.06
C VAL A 165 -9.33 -3.54 20.08
N PRO A 166 -9.33 -4.60 19.26
CA PRO A 166 -10.25 -4.74 18.12
C PRO A 166 -11.74 -4.66 18.48
N HIS A 167 -12.14 -5.24 19.63
CA HIS A 167 -13.53 -5.20 20.08
C HIS A 167 -13.98 -3.79 20.52
N LEU A 168 -13.05 -2.96 20.99
CA LEU A 168 -13.33 -1.56 21.33
C LEU A 168 -13.37 -0.69 20.08
N ALA A 169 -12.45 -0.91 19.14
CA ALA A 169 -12.46 -0.25 17.83
C ALA A 169 -13.76 -0.53 17.08
N ALA A 170 -14.21 -1.78 17.03
CA ALA A 170 -15.48 -2.17 16.43
C ALA A 170 -16.68 -1.45 17.08
N PHE A 171 -16.74 -1.40 18.40
CA PHE A 171 -17.78 -0.68 19.13
C PHE A 171 -17.77 0.82 18.81
N LEU A 172 -16.60 1.45 18.75
CA LEU A 172 -16.43 2.85 18.40
C LEU A 172 -16.94 3.12 16.97
N GLY A 173 -16.57 2.27 16.01
CA GLY A 173 -17.03 2.38 14.61
C GLY A 173 -18.54 2.21 14.48
N GLU A 174 -19.13 1.23 15.15
CA GLU A 174 -20.56 0.95 15.13
C GLU A 174 -21.39 2.10 15.70
N HIS A 175 -20.91 2.74 16.76
CA HIS A 175 -21.65 3.77 17.49
C HIS A 175 -21.11 5.18 17.28
N ILE A 176 -20.29 5.42 16.27
CA ILE A 176 -19.57 6.67 16.07
C ILE A 176 -20.49 7.90 16.04
N ALA A 177 -21.65 7.81 15.42
CA ALA A 177 -22.62 8.92 15.34
C ALA A 177 -23.10 9.38 16.73
N ALA A 178 -23.23 8.46 17.67
CA ALA A 178 -23.62 8.77 19.04
C ALA A 178 -22.44 9.17 19.93
N LEU A 179 -21.24 8.63 19.65
CA LEU A 179 -20.03 8.82 20.45
C LEU A 179 -19.24 10.07 20.05
N GLU A 180 -19.32 10.53 18.82
CA GLU A 180 -18.47 11.64 18.33
C GLU A 180 -18.57 12.91 19.18
N PRO A 181 -19.74 13.35 19.71
CA PRO A 181 -19.77 14.52 20.59
C PRO A 181 -18.97 14.32 21.89
N PHE A 182 -18.97 13.11 22.44
CA PHE A 182 -18.16 12.76 23.60
C PHE A 182 -16.66 12.70 23.24
N LEU A 183 -16.32 12.03 22.15
CA LEU A 183 -14.94 11.93 21.66
C LEU A 183 -14.36 13.28 21.26
N SER A 184 -15.14 14.13 20.62
CA SER A 184 -14.73 15.51 20.31
C SER A 184 -14.41 16.30 21.56
N ARG A 185 -15.26 16.19 22.61
CA ARG A 185 -15.00 16.85 23.87
C ARG A 185 -13.77 16.27 24.58
N LEU A 186 -13.66 14.94 24.59
CA LEU A 186 -12.48 14.24 25.15
C LEU A 186 -11.19 14.75 24.47
N ARG A 187 -11.14 14.78 23.14
CA ARG A 187 -9.99 15.29 22.38
C ARG A 187 -9.68 16.76 22.69
N TYR A 188 -10.71 17.59 22.87
CA TYR A 188 -10.53 18.98 23.26
C TYR A 188 -9.84 19.09 24.63
N GLU A 189 -10.36 18.42 25.66
CA GLU A 189 -9.79 18.45 27.01
C GLU A 189 -8.36 17.88 27.05
N LEU A 190 -8.08 16.84 26.25
CA LEU A 190 -6.75 16.25 26.16
C LEU A 190 -5.74 17.19 25.50
N ARG A 191 -6.16 18.03 24.54
CA ARG A 191 -5.30 19.05 23.92
C ARG A 191 -4.91 20.15 24.91
N GLU A 192 -5.83 20.54 25.78
CA GLU A 192 -5.57 21.53 26.84
C GLU A 192 -4.62 20.99 27.94
N THR A 193 -4.42 19.66 27.99
CA THR A 193 -3.58 18.99 28.99
C THR A 193 -2.53 18.08 28.35
N PRO A 194 -1.55 18.63 27.62
CA PRO A 194 -0.54 17.82 26.93
C PRO A 194 0.24 16.94 27.91
N GLY A 195 0.43 15.66 27.56
CA GLY A 195 1.19 14.70 28.37
C GLY A 195 0.50 14.22 29.67
N GLN A 196 -0.67 14.75 30.03
CA GLN A 196 -1.40 14.27 31.20
C GLN A 196 -2.24 13.04 30.85
N THR A 197 -2.33 12.11 31.80
CA THR A 197 -3.17 10.90 31.69
C THR A 197 -4.52 11.07 32.40
N ARG A 198 -4.82 12.24 32.92
CA ARG A 198 -6.05 12.54 33.66
C ARG A 198 -6.81 13.69 32.99
N VAL A 199 -8.12 13.48 32.80
CA VAL A 199 -9.00 14.47 32.18
C VAL A 199 -10.40 14.38 32.76
N ARG A 200 -11.14 15.52 32.78
CA ARG A 200 -12.56 15.55 33.15
C ARG A 200 -13.39 15.85 31.92
N VAL A 201 -14.40 15.03 31.68
CA VAL A 201 -15.28 15.15 30.54
C VAL A 201 -16.74 15.06 30.97
N ALA A 202 -17.56 15.98 30.45
CA ALA A 202 -18.99 15.97 30.67
C ALA A 202 -19.72 15.37 29.43
N PRO A 203 -20.33 14.17 29.52
CA PRO A 203 -21.14 13.61 28.46
C PRO A 203 -22.43 14.45 28.25
N GLN A 204 -22.77 14.75 27.00
CA GLN A 204 -23.94 15.56 26.67
C GLN A 204 -25.15 14.71 26.27
N GLY A 205 -26.32 14.92 26.95
CA GLY A 205 -27.61 14.33 26.61
C GLY A 205 -27.80 12.88 27.12
N LYS A 206 -29.03 12.52 27.57
CA LYS A 206 -29.30 11.24 28.24
C LYS A 206 -28.97 9.99 27.40
N GLN A 207 -29.37 9.93 26.16
CA GLN A 207 -29.13 8.77 25.30
C GLN A 207 -27.64 8.62 24.93
N ARG A 208 -26.95 9.73 24.71
CA ARG A 208 -25.50 9.79 24.44
C ARG A 208 -24.69 9.42 25.68
N GLN A 209 -25.19 9.73 26.88
CA GLN A 209 -24.59 9.31 28.15
C GLN A 209 -24.54 7.79 28.28
N ALA A 210 -25.58 7.07 27.86
CA ALA A 210 -25.61 5.61 27.96
C ALA A 210 -24.53 4.98 27.06
N VAL A 211 -24.39 5.41 25.82
CA VAL A 211 -23.39 4.87 24.89
C VAL A 211 -21.96 5.27 25.30
N ALA A 212 -21.74 6.49 25.76
CA ALA A 212 -20.46 6.94 26.30
C ALA A 212 -20.10 6.19 27.59
N GLY A 213 -21.08 5.89 28.46
CA GLY A 213 -20.87 5.06 29.64
C GLY A 213 -20.46 3.63 29.29
N GLU A 214 -21.08 3.04 28.26
CA GLU A 214 -20.70 1.69 27.79
C GLU A 214 -19.29 1.72 27.17
N LEU A 215 -18.91 2.77 26.43
CA LEU A 215 -17.55 2.96 25.94
C LEU A 215 -16.54 2.96 27.09
N LEU A 216 -16.79 3.75 28.13
CA LEU A 216 -15.90 3.83 29.29
C LEU A 216 -15.79 2.48 30.02
N LEU A 217 -16.91 1.76 30.20
CA LEU A 217 -16.89 0.42 30.79
C LEU A 217 -16.06 -0.57 29.95
N ARG A 218 -16.17 -0.54 28.64
CA ARG A 218 -15.39 -1.39 27.75
C ARG A 218 -13.91 -1.03 27.78
N ALA A 219 -13.58 0.26 27.81
CA ALA A 219 -12.21 0.73 27.92
C ALA A 219 -11.59 0.36 29.29
N MET A 220 -12.35 0.43 30.36
CA MET A 220 -11.94 -0.05 31.69
C MET A 220 -11.68 -1.57 31.71
N ARG A 221 -12.57 -2.36 31.11
CA ARG A 221 -12.39 -3.81 30.98
C ARG A 221 -11.17 -4.19 30.15
N ALA A 222 -10.84 -3.36 29.16
CA ALA A 222 -9.64 -3.50 28.36
C ALA A 222 -8.36 -3.01 29.07
N GLY A 223 -8.47 -2.47 30.30
CA GLY A 223 -7.33 -1.97 31.05
C GLY A 223 -6.75 -0.65 30.54
N LEU A 224 -7.50 0.12 29.75
CA LEU A 224 -7.02 1.37 29.15
C LEU A 224 -7.12 2.56 30.11
N LEU A 225 -8.12 2.56 30.97
CA LEU A 225 -8.42 3.68 31.85
C LEU A 225 -9.19 3.26 33.08
N GLU A 226 -9.22 4.13 34.05
CA GLU A 226 -10.22 4.18 35.13
C GLU A 226 -11.14 5.36 34.90
N ALA A 227 -12.43 5.19 35.11
CA ALA A 227 -13.42 6.26 35.08
C ALA A 227 -14.18 6.34 36.39
N ARG A 228 -14.27 7.54 36.96
CA ARG A 228 -14.99 7.82 38.20
C ARG A 228 -15.96 8.98 37.98
N GLN A 229 -17.13 8.91 38.56
CA GLN A 229 -18.05 10.05 38.54
C GLN A 229 -17.49 11.13 39.46
N SER A 230 -17.19 12.30 38.90
CA SER A 230 -16.62 13.45 39.64
C SER A 230 -17.64 14.54 39.94
N GLY A 231 -18.86 14.43 39.39
CA GLY A 231 -19.97 15.36 39.57
C GLY A 231 -21.27 14.80 38.97
N PRO A 232 -22.38 15.53 39.06
CA PRO A 232 -23.69 15.07 38.56
C PRO A 232 -23.72 14.76 37.06
N ARG A 233 -22.80 15.31 36.31
CA ARG A 233 -22.67 15.19 34.82
C ARG A 233 -21.25 15.06 34.32
N GLU A 234 -20.27 14.85 35.23
CA GLU A 234 -18.84 14.79 34.86
C GLU A 234 -18.26 13.43 35.23
N ALA A 235 -17.43 12.90 34.34
CA ALA A 235 -16.58 11.76 34.55
C ALA A 235 -15.12 12.22 34.62
N GLU A 236 -14.40 11.81 35.65
CA GLU A 236 -12.95 11.89 35.68
C GLU A 236 -12.40 10.60 35.08
N ILE A 237 -11.60 10.76 34.02
CA ILE A 237 -10.97 9.65 33.29
C ILE A 237 -9.48 9.70 33.61
N VAL A 238 -8.94 8.57 34.02
CA VAL A 238 -7.50 8.39 34.28
C VAL A 238 -7.01 7.28 33.35
N PHE A 239 -6.26 7.64 32.32
CA PHE A 239 -5.67 6.67 31.39
C PHE A 239 -4.53 5.89 32.06
N GLN A 240 -4.40 4.63 31.73
CA GLN A 240 -3.34 3.75 32.22
C GLN A 240 -1.95 4.30 31.85
N ASP A 241 -1.81 4.77 30.62
CA ASP A 241 -0.60 5.38 30.10
C ASP A 241 -0.93 6.29 28.88
N ILE A 242 0.12 6.85 28.29
CA ILE A 242 0.02 7.71 27.10
C ILE A 242 -0.52 6.94 25.88
N LYS A 243 -0.23 5.64 25.74
CA LYS A 243 -0.72 4.84 24.60
C LYS A 243 -2.23 4.65 24.67
N ALA A 244 -2.74 4.35 25.86
CA ALA A 244 -4.18 4.24 26.10
C ALA A 244 -4.90 5.57 25.80
N ARG A 245 -4.27 6.70 26.14
CA ARG A 245 -4.75 8.03 25.79
C ARG A 245 -4.78 8.23 24.28
N CYS A 246 -3.66 8.04 23.58
CA CYS A 246 -3.56 8.21 22.11
C CYS A 246 -4.56 7.30 21.38
N TYR A 247 -4.79 6.09 21.88
CA TYR A 247 -5.77 5.17 21.34
C TYR A 247 -7.17 5.81 21.28
N LEU A 248 -7.68 6.33 22.38
CA LEU A 248 -8.99 6.97 22.41
C LEU A 248 -9.00 8.38 21.79
N GLU A 249 -7.86 9.05 21.65
CA GLU A 249 -7.76 10.29 20.88
C GLU A 249 -8.00 10.06 19.39
N GLY A 250 -7.51 8.94 18.83
CA GLY A 250 -7.66 8.72 17.39
C GLY A 250 -7.20 7.39 16.84
N GLU A 251 -6.20 6.73 17.42
CA GLU A 251 -5.59 5.50 16.89
C GLU A 251 -6.56 4.32 16.76
N TRP A 252 -7.69 4.34 17.51
CA TRP A 252 -8.75 3.36 17.38
C TRP A 252 -9.30 3.22 15.97
N LEU A 253 -9.31 4.30 15.19
CA LEU A 253 -9.82 4.29 13.81
C LEU A 253 -8.90 3.49 12.88
N GLU A 254 -7.60 3.65 13.07
CA GLU A 254 -6.60 2.89 12.33
C GLU A 254 -6.65 1.40 12.74
N ASP A 255 -6.86 1.11 14.03
CA ASP A 255 -7.05 -0.26 14.52
C ASP A 255 -8.31 -0.91 13.91
N LEU A 256 -9.43 -0.17 13.86
CA LEU A 256 -10.66 -0.61 13.19
C LEU A 256 -10.42 -0.93 11.70
N VAL A 257 -9.78 -0.02 10.99
CA VAL A 257 -9.50 -0.18 9.56
C VAL A 257 -8.56 -1.36 9.32
N PHE A 258 -7.49 -1.48 10.10
CA PHE A 258 -6.52 -2.56 9.97
C PHE A 258 -7.15 -3.94 10.24
N GLU A 259 -7.90 -4.09 11.33
CA GLU A 259 -8.58 -5.35 11.64
C GLU A 259 -9.66 -5.70 10.59
N THR A 260 -10.33 -4.70 10.03
CA THR A 260 -11.27 -4.90 8.92
C THR A 260 -10.56 -5.39 7.66
N VAL A 261 -9.43 -4.77 7.31
CA VAL A 261 -8.60 -5.17 6.17
C VAL A 261 -8.06 -6.59 6.35
N LYS A 262 -7.55 -6.92 7.52
CA LYS A 262 -7.02 -8.25 7.87
C LYS A 262 -8.05 -9.37 7.67
N GLN A 263 -9.32 -9.09 7.96
CA GLN A 263 -10.43 -10.03 7.76
C GLN A 263 -11.01 -9.98 6.35
N GLY A 264 -10.59 -9.00 5.53
CA GLY A 264 -11.16 -8.73 4.20
C GLY A 264 -10.82 -9.75 3.12
N GLY A 265 -9.77 -10.57 3.29
CA GLY A 265 -9.30 -11.55 2.31
C GLY A 265 -8.44 -10.95 1.20
N PHE A 266 -7.78 -9.83 1.45
CA PHE A 266 -6.88 -9.16 0.52
C PHE A 266 -5.52 -9.90 0.41
N ASP A 267 -4.80 -9.69 -0.69
CA ASP A 267 -3.56 -10.45 -0.98
C ASP A 267 -2.43 -10.13 0.01
N SER A 268 -2.25 -8.86 0.37
CA SER A 268 -1.28 -8.42 1.38
C SER A 268 -1.74 -7.12 2.02
N TYR A 269 -1.36 -6.92 3.29
CA TYR A 269 -1.68 -5.70 4.03
C TYR A 269 -0.61 -5.42 5.09
N ALA A 270 -0.47 -4.16 5.45
CA ALA A 270 0.44 -3.70 6.47
C ALA A 270 -0.10 -2.42 7.15
N THR A 271 0.37 -2.13 8.35
CA THR A 271 0.11 -0.88 9.07
C THR A 271 1.42 -0.17 9.41
N ASN A 272 1.36 1.13 9.63
CA ASN A 272 2.51 1.97 10.00
C ASN A 272 3.66 1.82 9.01
N VAL A 273 3.36 1.93 7.72
CA VAL A 273 4.38 1.83 6.67
C VAL A 273 5.08 3.18 6.53
N ALA A 274 6.34 3.23 6.96
CA ALA A 274 7.17 4.39 6.80
C ALA A 274 7.79 4.43 5.41
N LEU A 275 7.66 5.58 4.74
CA LEU A 275 8.29 5.87 3.45
C LEU A 275 9.38 6.91 3.65
N ALA A 276 10.63 6.55 3.38
CA ALA A 276 11.75 7.48 3.39
C ALA A 276 11.94 8.11 2.00
N TRP A 277 12.21 9.40 1.97
CA TRP A 277 12.69 10.09 0.77
C TRP A 277 14.15 9.73 0.53
N GLN A 278 14.55 9.57 -0.73
CA GLN A 278 15.94 9.18 -1.05
C GLN A 278 16.98 10.16 -0.53
N ASP A 279 16.63 11.46 -0.39
CA ASP A 279 17.55 12.54 0.02
C ASP A 279 17.12 13.25 1.32
N ALA A 280 16.13 12.74 2.06
CA ALA A 280 15.63 13.38 3.28
C ALA A 280 16.30 12.81 4.54
N PRO A 281 16.55 13.62 5.56
CA PRO A 281 16.97 13.13 6.87
C PRO A 281 15.93 12.15 7.42
N GLU A 282 16.37 11.14 8.19
CA GLU A 282 15.53 10.09 8.78
C GLU A 282 14.29 10.60 9.56
N GLN A 283 14.23 11.89 9.84
CA GLN A 283 13.14 12.56 10.58
C GLN A 283 11.95 12.99 9.70
N GLU A 284 12.11 13.03 8.37
CA GLU A 284 11.04 13.40 7.43
C GLU A 284 10.49 12.17 6.69
N MET A 285 9.95 11.23 7.44
CA MET A 285 9.31 10.06 6.87
C MET A 285 7.80 10.29 6.77
N ASN A 286 7.24 10.07 5.58
CA ASN A 286 5.80 9.91 5.44
C ASN A 286 5.36 8.55 5.99
N GLU A 287 4.19 8.50 6.62
CA GLU A 287 3.62 7.28 7.16
C GLU A 287 2.28 6.98 6.49
N ILE A 288 2.11 5.72 6.10
CA ILE A 288 0.83 5.20 5.64
C ILE A 288 0.20 4.43 6.81
N ASP A 289 -0.97 4.86 7.25
CA ASP A 289 -1.68 4.27 8.39
C ASP A 289 -2.01 2.79 8.13
N VAL A 290 -2.63 2.49 6.98
CA VAL A 290 -2.89 1.13 6.51
C VAL A 290 -2.64 1.03 5.01
N ALA A 291 -1.86 0.04 4.59
CA ALA A 291 -1.55 -0.27 3.20
C ALA A 291 -2.11 -1.64 2.81
N VAL A 292 -2.61 -1.77 1.59
CA VAL A 292 -3.16 -3.01 1.04
C VAL A 292 -2.67 -3.22 -0.38
N VAL A 293 -2.26 -4.43 -0.70
CA VAL A 293 -2.10 -4.89 -2.08
C VAL A 293 -3.18 -5.91 -2.36
N HIS A 294 -3.95 -5.69 -3.41
CA HIS A 294 -4.96 -6.62 -3.88
C HIS A 294 -5.09 -6.58 -5.40
N ASN A 295 -5.12 -7.73 -6.03
CA ASN A 295 -5.16 -7.84 -7.50
C ASN A 295 -4.07 -7.02 -8.21
N LEU A 296 -2.85 -6.99 -7.64
CA LEU A 296 -1.69 -6.24 -8.13
C LEU A 296 -1.88 -4.70 -8.12
N ARG A 297 -2.89 -4.21 -7.43
CA ARG A 297 -3.12 -2.78 -7.18
C ARG A 297 -2.73 -2.44 -5.75
N PHE A 298 -2.26 -1.23 -5.56
CA PHE A 298 -1.87 -0.72 -4.26
C PHE A 298 -2.93 0.27 -3.74
N PHE A 299 -3.41 0.03 -2.54
CA PHE A 299 -4.33 0.90 -1.84
C PHE A 299 -3.66 1.36 -0.56
N TYR A 300 -3.79 2.63 -0.26
CA TYR A 300 -3.34 3.16 1.03
C TYR A 300 -4.46 3.98 1.67
N LEU A 301 -4.67 3.71 2.95
CA LEU A 301 -5.75 4.25 3.71
C LEU A 301 -5.19 5.21 4.75
N SER A 302 -5.68 6.46 4.74
CA SER A 302 -5.36 7.45 5.76
C SER A 302 -6.57 7.62 6.69
N CYS A 303 -6.33 7.47 7.99
CA CYS A 303 -7.35 7.45 9.03
C CYS A 303 -7.34 8.77 9.80
N LYS A 304 -8.44 9.51 9.79
CA LYS A 304 -8.50 10.84 10.41
C LYS A 304 -9.71 10.97 11.34
N THR A 305 -9.44 11.35 12.60
CA THR A 305 -10.46 11.60 13.61
C THR A 305 -10.58 13.09 13.89
N GLY A 306 -11.80 13.63 14.02
CA GLY A 306 -12.06 15.00 14.49
C GLY A 306 -11.61 16.12 13.55
N SER A 307 -11.47 15.89 12.25
CA SER A 307 -11.02 16.89 11.28
C SER A 307 -12.07 17.95 10.99
N ASP A 308 -11.64 19.21 10.91
CA ASP A 308 -12.41 20.30 10.30
C ASP A 308 -12.07 20.45 8.80
N ALA A 309 -12.73 21.41 8.11
CA ALA A 309 -12.52 21.60 6.67
C ALA A 309 -11.08 22.01 6.30
N GLN A 310 -10.37 22.74 7.17
CA GLN A 310 -9.00 23.17 6.93
C GLN A 310 -8.04 21.97 7.11
N GLN A 311 -8.22 21.19 8.15
CA GLN A 311 -7.47 19.97 8.38
C GLN A 311 -7.73 18.95 7.27
N MET A 312 -8.99 18.81 6.81
CA MET A 312 -9.34 17.96 5.68
C MET A 312 -8.58 18.36 4.41
N LYS A 313 -8.47 19.66 4.12
CA LYS A 313 -7.69 20.15 2.98
C LYS A 313 -6.21 19.73 3.09
N HIS A 314 -5.63 19.83 4.29
CA HIS A 314 -4.24 19.40 4.53
C HIS A 314 -4.06 17.90 4.29
N HIS A 315 -4.98 17.07 4.80
CA HIS A 315 -4.95 15.62 4.59
C HIS A 315 -5.06 15.22 3.10
N LEU A 316 -5.81 15.98 2.30
CA LEU A 316 -5.85 15.73 0.86
C LEU A 316 -4.52 16.05 0.18
N PHE A 317 -3.78 17.07 0.62
CA PHE A 317 -2.43 17.35 0.12
C PHE A 317 -1.43 16.24 0.51
N GLU A 318 -1.51 15.73 1.75
CA GLU A 318 -0.68 14.59 2.18
C GLU A 318 -0.94 13.37 1.29
N LEU A 319 -2.22 13.05 1.04
CA LEU A 319 -2.59 11.91 0.18
C LEU A 319 -2.15 12.11 -1.27
N GLU A 320 -2.23 13.33 -1.81
CA GLU A 320 -1.73 13.66 -3.15
C GLU A 320 -0.22 13.45 -3.24
N THR A 321 0.53 13.90 -2.24
CA THR A 321 1.98 13.70 -2.15
C THR A 321 2.34 12.21 -2.05
N LEU A 322 1.66 11.46 -1.18
CA LEU A 322 1.85 10.01 -1.05
C LEU A 322 1.49 9.27 -2.35
N SER A 323 0.46 9.72 -3.07
CA SER A 323 0.08 9.15 -4.38
C SER A 323 1.19 9.30 -5.41
N ALA A 324 1.82 10.46 -5.45
CA ALA A 324 2.95 10.71 -6.34
C ALA A 324 4.17 9.84 -6.00
N LEU A 325 4.42 9.63 -4.68
CA LEU A 325 5.52 8.81 -4.18
C LEU A 325 5.29 7.31 -4.35
N ALA A 326 4.11 6.82 -4.01
CA ALA A 326 3.77 5.40 -4.11
C ALA A 326 3.89 4.84 -5.53
N GLY A 327 4.27 5.69 -6.46
CA GLY A 327 4.74 5.46 -7.83
C GLY A 327 3.89 4.44 -8.59
N GLY A 328 3.25 4.87 -9.64
CA GLY A 328 2.60 3.95 -10.54
C GLY A 328 1.14 4.27 -10.80
N LEU A 329 0.69 3.75 -11.94
CA LEU A 329 -0.66 3.91 -12.48
C LEU A 329 -1.74 3.15 -11.67
N PHE A 330 -1.33 2.36 -10.67
CA PHE A 330 -2.21 1.41 -9.99
C PHE A 330 -2.34 1.65 -8.49
N ASN A 331 -2.10 2.86 -8.02
CA ASN A 331 -2.37 3.23 -6.63
C ASN A 331 -3.76 3.85 -6.47
N SER A 332 -4.37 3.66 -5.31
CA SER A 332 -5.70 4.16 -5.02
C SER A 332 -5.77 4.64 -3.56
N PRO A 333 -5.72 5.95 -3.33
CA PRO A 333 -5.85 6.54 -1.99
C PRO A 333 -7.28 6.42 -1.45
N ILE A 334 -7.41 6.12 -0.17
CA ILE A 334 -8.68 6.05 0.54
C ILE A 334 -8.55 6.91 1.81
N LEU A 335 -9.39 7.92 1.95
CA LEU A 335 -9.50 8.70 3.16
C LEU A 335 -10.63 8.14 4.03
N VAL A 336 -10.30 7.65 5.22
CA VAL A 336 -11.27 7.18 6.22
C VAL A 336 -11.40 8.23 7.32
N ALA A 337 -12.60 8.75 7.54
CA ALA A 337 -12.84 9.81 8.51
C ALA A 337 -13.99 9.47 9.46
N SER A 338 -13.81 9.75 10.75
CA SER A 338 -14.86 9.56 11.76
C SER A 338 -15.65 10.82 12.08
N SER A 339 -15.23 11.98 11.59
CA SER A 339 -15.91 13.25 11.87
C SER A 339 -17.28 13.34 11.18
N PRO A 340 -18.35 13.69 11.90
CA PRO A 340 -19.69 13.85 11.33
C PRO A 340 -19.87 15.15 10.54
N LYS A 341 -18.86 16.02 10.51
CA LYS A 341 -18.94 17.25 9.75
C LYS A 341 -18.99 16.93 8.25
N ALA A 342 -19.94 17.52 7.56
CA ALA A 342 -20.09 17.35 6.13
C ALA A 342 -18.82 17.82 5.41
N VAL A 343 -18.33 17.03 4.49
CA VAL A 343 -17.22 17.42 3.62
C VAL A 343 -17.73 18.51 2.67
N PRO A 344 -17.11 19.70 2.64
CA PRO A 344 -17.52 20.78 1.75
C PRO A 344 -17.51 20.35 0.28
N PRO A 345 -18.45 20.84 -0.55
CA PRO A 345 -18.56 20.41 -1.96
C PRO A 345 -17.28 20.62 -2.79
N TYR A 346 -16.49 21.65 -2.48
CA TYR A 346 -15.23 21.90 -3.18
C TYR A 346 -14.17 20.84 -2.84
N LEU A 347 -14.16 20.29 -1.61
CA LEU A 347 -13.26 19.20 -1.22
C LEU A 347 -13.71 17.86 -1.80
N GLN A 348 -15.02 17.62 -1.91
CA GLN A 348 -15.55 16.44 -2.60
C GLN A 348 -15.11 16.41 -4.05
N ARG A 349 -15.29 17.51 -4.78
CA ARG A 349 -14.80 17.64 -6.17
C ARG A 349 -13.28 17.43 -6.28
N ARG A 350 -12.52 17.93 -5.32
CA ARG A 350 -11.07 17.71 -5.30
C ARG A 350 -10.73 16.23 -5.11
N MET A 351 -11.37 15.53 -4.19
CA MET A 351 -11.20 14.09 -4.02
C MET A 351 -11.51 13.31 -5.29
N GLU A 352 -12.62 13.64 -5.95
CA GLU A 352 -12.98 13.04 -7.25
C GLU A 352 -11.91 13.27 -8.31
N THR A 353 -11.39 14.50 -8.43
CA THR A 353 -10.33 14.86 -9.38
C THR A 353 -9.03 14.11 -9.10
N LEU A 354 -8.70 13.89 -7.82
CA LEU A 354 -7.48 13.19 -7.39
C LEU A 354 -7.66 11.66 -7.31
N GLY A 355 -8.85 11.14 -7.60
CA GLY A 355 -9.14 9.71 -7.48
C GLY A 355 -9.11 9.20 -6.03
N ILE A 356 -9.30 10.08 -5.04
CA ILE A 356 -9.33 9.74 -3.63
C ILE A 356 -10.72 9.23 -3.24
N ALA A 357 -10.81 7.96 -2.85
CA ALA A 357 -12.06 7.43 -2.31
C ALA A 357 -12.28 7.91 -0.87
N TYR A 358 -13.54 8.16 -0.52
CA TYR A 358 -13.92 8.62 0.81
C TYR A 358 -14.80 7.59 1.54
N VAL A 359 -14.43 7.32 2.80
CA VAL A 359 -15.19 6.52 3.75
C VAL A 359 -15.53 7.43 4.93
N GLY A 360 -16.78 7.79 5.07
CA GLY A 360 -17.25 8.70 6.11
C GLY A 360 -17.81 7.98 7.34
N PRO A 361 -18.21 8.72 8.38
CA PRO A 361 -18.72 8.14 9.62
C PRO A 361 -19.97 7.26 9.42
N ALA A 362 -20.80 7.54 8.41
CA ALA A 362 -21.95 6.72 8.07
C ALA A 362 -21.58 5.34 7.48
N ASP A 363 -20.36 5.18 6.98
CA ASP A 363 -19.86 3.93 6.42
C ASP A 363 -19.18 3.05 7.47
N LEU A 364 -18.73 3.61 8.60
CA LEU A 364 -17.97 2.87 9.62
C LEU A 364 -18.73 1.65 10.17
N PRO A 365 -20.05 1.69 10.43
CA PRO A 365 -20.79 0.49 10.87
C PRO A 365 -20.80 -0.65 9.85
N ARG A 366 -20.52 -0.36 8.56
CA ARG A 366 -20.46 -1.33 7.47
C ARG A 366 -19.12 -1.32 6.75
N LEU A 367 -18.05 -0.93 7.44
CA LEU A 367 -16.73 -0.69 6.87
C LEU A 367 -16.22 -1.89 6.06
N ALA A 368 -16.44 -3.12 6.52
CA ALA A 368 -16.03 -4.33 5.80
C ALA A 368 -16.64 -4.44 4.39
N VAL A 369 -17.92 -4.10 4.24
CA VAL A 369 -18.59 -4.09 2.95
C VAL A 369 -18.03 -2.96 2.09
N ARG A 370 -17.89 -1.77 2.67
CA ARG A 370 -17.42 -0.59 1.94
C ARG A 370 -15.98 -0.76 1.43
N LEU A 371 -15.08 -1.32 2.23
CA LEU A 371 -13.71 -1.58 1.79
C LEU A 371 -13.65 -2.63 0.68
N LYS A 372 -14.47 -3.69 0.73
CA LYS A 372 -14.55 -4.67 -0.36
C LYS A 372 -15.10 -4.08 -1.68
N GLU A 373 -15.91 -3.05 -1.61
CA GLU A 373 -16.37 -2.32 -2.81
C GLU A 373 -15.25 -1.47 -3.43
N LEU A 374 -14.41 -0.86 -2.60
CA LEU A 374 -13.35 0.06 -3.02
C LEU A 374 -12.07 -0.67 -3.44
N ILE A 375 -11.72 -1.75 -2.75
CA ILE A 375 -10.51 -2.54 -2.96
C ILE A 375 -10.86 -3.75 -3.84
N ARG A 376 -10.86 -3.54 -5.15
CA ARG A 376 -11.20 -4.56 -6.15
C ARG A 376 -10.05 -4.83 -7.10
#